data_d85a16adbed8589bddbb6be38ae5c4e1
#
_entry.id   d85a16adbed8589bddbb6be38ae5c4e1
#
_cell.length_a   1.000
_cell.length_b   1.000
_cell.length_c   1.000
_cell.angle_alpha   90.00
_cell.angle_beta   90.00
_cell.angle_gamma   90.00
#
_symmetry.space_group_name_H-M   'P 1'
#
loop_
_entity.id
_entity.type
_entity.pdbx_description
1 polymer ?
#
loop_
_entity_poly.entity_id
_entity_poly.type
_entity_poly.pdbx_seq_one_letter_code
_entity_poly.pdbx_strand_id
1 'polypeptide(L)'
;MGLGHAALVNGLCADGSLPETGQIHSPKYVQRAKRVLFLFMKGGPSQVDTFDYKPELKRCHGRPLPFEKPKVQFAKTGNLLASPWEFKRYGECGHAVSELFPEVAKQVDDLCFIHSMHGTNPAHGAAVLKLHTGSDNFIRPSMGSWVSYGLGSENENLPSFVSICPTLAHGGAQNWGSAFLPNSHQGCPIGNASIDPKEARVGHISNKRDTFEQQKAQIRMIRSLNLHGSASGLFATDRLRDS
;
A
#
# COMPACT_ATOMS: atom_id res chain seq x y z
N MET A 1 -10.57 -5.15 6.20
CA MET A 1 -9.17 -5.08 6.67
C MET A 1 -8.34 -5.92 5.72
N GLY A 2 -7.23 -5.38 5.20
CA GLY A 2 -6.33 -6.17 4.36
C GLY A 2 -5.58 -7.22 5.19
N LEU A 3 -5.20 -8.34 4.55
CA LEU A 3 -4.45 -9.44 5.20
C LEU A 3 -3.17 -8.94 5.90
N GLY A 4 -2.48 -7.95 5.32
CA GLY A 4 -1.31 -7.32 5.96
C GLY A 4 -1.65 -6.61 7.28
N HIS A 5 -2.84 -6.00 7.36
CA HIS A 5 -3.33 -5.37 8.60
C HIS A 5 -3.64 -6.42 9.68
N ALA A 6 -4.29 -7.51 9.29
CA ALA A 6 -4.62 -8.61 10.22
C ALA A 6 -3.36 -9.33 10.72
N ALA A 7 -2.37 -9.54 9.86
CA ALA A 7 -1.10 -10.14 10.25
C ALA A 7 -0.29 -9.22 11.18
N LEU A 8 -0.28 -7.91 10.90
CA LEU A 8 0.41 -6.92 11.74
C LEU A 8 -0.28 -6.75 13.09
N VAL A 9 -1.62 -6.63 13.10
CA VAL A 9 -2.40 -6.50 14.34
C VAL A 9 -2.31 -7.77 15.20
N ASN A 10 -2.35 -8.95 14.60
CA ASN A 10 -2.11 -10.21 15.35
C ASN A 10 -0.68 -10.32 15.89
N GLY A 11 0.31 -9.79 15.17
CA GLY A 11 1.69 -9.69 15.66
C GLY A 11 1.84 -8.71 16.83
N LEU A 12 1.08 -7.62 16.82
CA LEU A 12 1.12 -6.56 17.83
C LEU A 12 0.28 -6.87 19.08
N CYS A 13 -0.78 -7.65 18.94
CA CYS A 13 -1.75 -7.92 20.04
C CYS A 13 -1.52 -9.22 20.78
N ALA A 14 -0.44 -9.96 20.50
CA ALA A 14 -0.26 -11.30 21.06
C ALA A 14 -0.06 -11.34 22.58
N ASP A 15 0.29 -10.22 23.25
CA ASP A 15 0.61 -10.19 24.70
C ASP A 15 0.03 -9.03 25.52
N GLY A 16 -0.86 -8.22 24.97
CA GLY A 16 -1.63 -7.25 25.76
C GLY A 16 -0.85 -6.11 26.47
N SER A 17 0.46 -6.00 26.29
CA SER A 17 1.28 -4.94 26.82
C SER A 17 1.96 -4.15 25.69
N LEU A 18 1.69 -2.85 25.63
CA LEU A 18 2.47 -1.94 24.77
C LEU A 18 3.85 -1.76 25.40
N PRO A 19 4.95 -1.98 24.69
CA PRO A 19 6.28 -1.78 25.24
C PRO A 19 6.56 -0.29 25.42
N GLU A 20 7.11 0.09 26.56
CA GLU A 20 7.47 1.48 26.92
C GLU A 20 8.53 2.10 25.99
N THR A 21 9.16 1.34 25.12
CA THR A 21 10.28 1.79 24.27
C THR A 21 10.05 1.65 22.76
N GLY A 22 8.81 1.46 22.28
CA GLY A 22 8.56 1.35 20.85
C GLY A 22 9.16 0.11 20.17
N GLN A 23 9.75 -0.81 20.92
CA GLN A 23 10.17 -2.10 20.41
C GLN A 23 8.99 -3.07 20.44
N ILE A 24 8.60 -3.49 19.25
CA ILE A 24 7.55 -4.49 19.09
C ILE A 24 8.10 -5.84 19.51
N HIS A 25 7.32 -6.56 20.32
CA HIS A 25 7.65 -7.92 20.74
C HIS A 25 8.08 -8.79 19.57
N SER A 26 9.01 -9.71 19.84
CA SER A 26 9.49 -10.67 18.85
C SER A 26 8.32 -11.31 18.12
N PRO A 27 8.27 -11.27 16.80
CA PRO A 27 7.18 -11.81 16.04
C PRO A 27 7.01 -13.29 16.33
N LYS A 28 5.76 -13.75 16.41
CA LYS A 28 5.39 -15.17 16.67
C LYS A 28 6.04 -16.13 15.68
N TYR A 29 6.45 -15.63 14.52
CA TYR A 29 7.08 -16.41 13.45
C TYR A 29 8.48 -15.87 13.17
N VAL A 30 9.39 -16.77 12.85
CA VAL A 30 10.77 -16.41 12.45
C VAL A 30 10.72 -15.51 11.22
N GLN A 31 11.25 -14.31 11.35
CA GLN A 31 11.35 -13.36 10.25
C GLN A 31 12.35 -13.87 9.21
N ARG A 32 11.91 -14.09 7.98
CA ARG A 32 12.77 -14.48 6.86
C ARG A 32 12.98 -13.35 5.86
N ALA A 33 11.93 -12.51 5.66
CA ALA A 33 11.99 -11.40 4.74
C ALA A 33 12.65 -10.18 5.39
N LYS A 34 13.69 -9.66 4.77
CA LYS A 34 14.38 -8.43 5.18
C LYS A 34 13.85 -7.19 4.46
N ARG A 35 13.22 -7.37 3.31
CA ARG A 35 12.70 -6.29 2.48
C ARG A 35 11.34 -6.68 1.92
N VAL A 36 10.46 -5.70 1.82
CA VAL A 36 9.13 -5.85 1.20
C VAL A 36 9.10 -4.99 -0.05
N LEU A 37 8.82 -5.60 -1.19
CA LEU A 37 8.60 -4.91 -2.46
C LEU A 37 7.14 -5.11 -2.87
N PHE A 38 6.39 -4.02 -2.93
CA PHE A 38 4.99 -4.04 -3.35
C PHE A 38 4.87 -3.54 -4.80
N LEU A 39 4.71 -4.47 -5.74
CA LEU A 39 4.53 -4.17 -7.15
C LEU A 39 3.04 -3.92 -7.43
N PHE A 40 2.68 -2.66 -7.50
CA PHE A 40 1.29 -2.24 -7.69
C PHE A 40 1.00 -1.92 -9.15
N MET A 41 0.02 -2.59 -9.73
CA MET A 41 -0.49 -2.33 -11.06
C MET A 41 -1.74 -1.44 -10.98
N LYS A 42 -1.58 -0.16 -11.29
CA LYS A 42 -2.68 0.81 -11.32
C LYS A 42 -3.72 0.42 -12.37
N GLY A 43 -4.99 0.60 -12.03
CA GLY A 43 -6.11 0.30 -12.90
C GLY A 43 -6.67 -1.10 -12.70
N GLY A 44 -5.91 -1.99 -12.09
CA GLY A 44 -6.29 -3.35 -11.75
C GLY A 44 -6.41 -4.26 -12.98
N PRO A 45 -5.50 -5.21 -13.17
CA PRO A 45 -5.66 -6.23 -14.19
C PRO A 45 -6.90 -7.07 -13.88
N SER A 46 -7.59 -7.51 -14.92
CA SER A 46 -8.72 -8.43 -14.77
C SER A 46 -8.21 -9.79 -14.27
N GLN A 47 -8.61 -10.22 -13.07
CA GLN A 47 -8.16 -11.48 -12.50
C GLN A 47 -8.57 -12.68 -13.37
N VAL A 48 -9.74 -12.63 -14.00
CA VAL A 48 -10.26 -13.71 -14.85
C VAL A 48 -9.55 -13.79 -16.21
N ASP A 49 -8.80 -12.78 -16.57
CA ASP A 49 -7.99 -12.72 -17.79
C ASP A 49 -6.50 -12.98 -17.53
N THR A 50 -6.10 -13.14 -16.26
CA THR A 50 -4.68 -13.24 -15.89
C THR A 50 -4.34 -14.51 -15.11
N PHE A 51 -4.77 -14.64 -13.85
CA PHE A 51 -4.33 -15.68 -12.93
C PHE A 51 -5.47 -16.53 -12.35
N ASP A 52 -6.70 -16.14 -12.56
CA ASP A 52 -7.87 -16.84 -11.99
C ASP A 52 -8.74 -17.43 -13.12
N TYR A 53 -8.26 -18.53 -13.72
CA TYR A 53 -8.92 -19.18 -14.83
C TYR A 53 -10.31 -19.69 -14.48
N LYS A 54 -11.32 -19.27 -15.25
CA LYS A 54 -12.74 -19.62 -15.06
C LYS A 54 -13.27 -20.40 -16.27
N PRO A 55 -13.14 -21.72 -16.32
CA PRO A 55 -13.66 -22.52 -17.44
C PRO A 55 -15.16 -22.37 -17.64
N GLU A 56 -15.92 -22.14 -16.54
CA GLU A 56 -17.36 -21.90 -16.62
C GLU A 56 -17.74 -20.64 -17.39
N LEU A 57 -16.91 -19.59 -17.34
CA LEU A 57 -17.14 -18.39 -18.16
C LEU A 57 -17.05 -18.72 -19.65
N LYS A 58 -16.13 -19.63 -20.04
CA LYS A 58 -16.03 -20.10 -21.42
C LYS A 58 -17.28 -20.85 -21.84
N ARG A 59 -17.78 -21.75 -20.98
CA ARG A 59 -19.01 -22.54 -21.23
C ARG A 59 -20.26 -21.67 -21.31
N CYS A 60 -20.31 -20.58 -20.53
CA CYS A 60 -21.44 -19.69 -20.40
C CYS A 60 -21.30 -18.39 -21.20
N HIS A 61 -20.31 -18.29 -22.08
CA HIS A 61 -20.07 -17.10 -22.89
C HIS A 61 -21.34 -16.67 -23.65
N GLY A 62 -21.64 -15.37 -23.64
CA GLY A 62 -22.81 -14.78 -24.31
C GLY A 62 -24.15 -15.00 -23.58
N ARG A 63 -24.21 -15.79 -22.51
CA ARG A 63 -25.43 -15.99 -21.73
C ARG A 63 -25.65 -14.84 -20.73
N PRO A 64 -26.90 -14.55 -20.33
CA PRO A 64 -27.18 -13.60 -19.28
C PRO A 64 -26.60 -14.09 -17.93
N LEU A 65 -26.37 -13.14 -17.01
CA LEU A 65 -25.96 -13.48 -15.64
C LEU A 65 -27.03 -14.33 -14.96
N PRO A 66 -26.66 -15.44 -14.30
CA PRO A 66 -27.59 -16.32 -13.58
C PRO A 66 -28.02 -15.80 -12.20
N PHE A 67 -27.62 -14.60 -11.85
CA PHE A 67 -27.87 -13.93 -10.57
C PHE A 67 -28.18 -12.45 -10.79
N GLU A 68 -28.59 -11.75 -9.75
CA GLU A 68 -28.86 -10.31 -9.81
C GLU A 68 -27.62 -9.55 -10.25
N LYS A 69 -27.81 -8.61 -11.18
CA LYS A 69 -26.72 -7.79 -11.72
C LYS A 69 -26.08 -6.95 -10.62
N PRO A 70 -24.76 -7.06 -10.45
CA PRO A 70 -24.07 -6.23 -9.47
C PRO A 70 -24.20 -4.75 -9.84
N LYS A 71 -24.26 -3.89 -8.82
CA LYS A 71 -24.22 -2.44 -9.04
C LYS A 71 -22.85 -2.05 -9.57
N VAL A 72 -22.81 -1.45 -10.74
CA VAL A 72 -21.59 -0.89 -11.36
C VAL A 72 -21.74 0.62 -11.51
N GLN A 73 -20.61 1.33 -11.42
CA GLN A 73 -20.65 2.79 -11.30
C GLN A 73 -20.80 3.49 -12.66
N PHE A 74 -20.19 2.97 -13.72
CA PHE A 74 -20.05 3.72 -14.97
C PHE A 74 -20.58 3.01 -16.22
N ALA A 75 -20.94 1.76 -16.15
CA ALA A 75 -21.36 1.00 -17.32
C ALA A 75 -22.54 0.08 -17.02
N LYS A 76 -23.33 -0.23 -18.07
CA LYS A 76 -24.34 -1.27 -17.97
C LYS A 76 -23.67 -2.65 -18.02
N THR A 77 -24.10 -3.55 -17.16
CA THR A 77 -23.67 -4.94 -17.18
C THR A 77 -24.26 -5.65 -18.39
N GLY A 78 -23.41 -6.26 -19.21
CA GLY A 78 -23.81 -7.10 -20.33
C GLY A 78 -24.02 -8.57 -19.94
N ASN A 79 -23.85 -9.44 -20.91
CA ASN A 79 -23.83 -10.89 -20.74
C ASN A 79 -22.46 -11.36 -20.24
N LEU A 80 -22.35 -12.64 -19.86
CA LEU A 80 -21.11 -13.28 -19.47
C LEU A 80 -20.09 -13.25 -20.61
N LEU A 81 -18.88 -12.83 -20.32
CA LEU A 81 -17.78 -12.74 -21.27
C LEU A 81 -16.66 -13.70 -20.85
N ALA A 82 -16.34 -14.64 -21.70
CA ALA A 82 -15.16 -15.48 -21.53
C ALA A 82 -13.90 -14.65 -21.75
N SER A 83 -12.81 -15.03 -21.08
CA SER A 83 -11.51 -14.45 -21.40
C SER A 83 -11.16 -14.73 -22.86
N PRO A 84 -10.72 -13.72 -23.62
CA PRO A 84 -10.23 -13.89 -24.98
C PRO A 84 -8.83 -14.51 -25.03
N TRP A 85 -8.15 -14.62 -23.90
CA TRP A 85 -6.77 -15.05 -23.77
C TRP A 85 -6.68 -16.53 -23.48
N GLU A 86 -5.62 -17.18 -23.98
CA GLU A 86 -5.34 -18.56 -23.69
C GLU A 86 -4.68 -18.75 -22.33
N PHE A 87 -5.09 -19.81 -21.64
CA PHE A 87 -4.52 -20.24 -20.37
C PHE A 87 -3.78 -21.55 -20.53
N LYS A 88 -2.61 -21.64 -19.95
CA LYS A 88 -1.82 -22.86 -19.85
C LYS A 88 -1.45 -23.13 -18.40
N ARG A 89 -1.21 -24.40 -18.08
CA ARG A 89 -0.72 -24.80 -16.75
C ARG A 89 0.80 -24.73 -16.75
N TYR A 90 1.35 -24.20 -15.67
CA TYR A 90 2.77 -23.98 -15.49
C TYR A 90 3.23 -24.52 -14.14
N GLY A 91 4.53 -24.81 -14.04
CA GLY A 91 5.19 -25.29 -12.84
C GLY A 91 4.75 -26.69 -12.39
N GLU A 92 5.32 -27.15 -11.31
CA GLU A 92 4.94 -28.40 -10.65
C GLU A 92 3.58 -28.28 -9.96
N CYS A 93 3.25 -27.07 -9.47
CA CYS A 93 1.95 -26.77 -8.87
C CYS A 93 0.78 -26.81 -9.89
N GLY A 94 1.07 -26.76 -11.19
CA GLY A 94 0.07 -26.80 -12.26
C GLY A 94 -0.87 -25.61 -12.29
N HIS A 95 -0.46 -24.44 -11.78
CA HIS A 95 -1.29 -23.24 -11.78
C HIS A 95 -1.56 -22.73 -13.20
N ALA A 96 -2.81 -22.30 -13.45
CA ALA A 96 -3.20 -21.79 -14.75
C ALA A 96 -2.89 -20.28 -14.84
N VAL A 97 -2.07 -19.91 -15.83
CA VAL A 97 -1.71 -18.52 -16.11
C VAL A 97 -2.03 -18.20 -17.55
N SER A 98 -2.55 -16.98 -17.76
CA SER A 98 -2.81 -16.45 -19.09
C SER A 98 -1.52 -16.13 -19.85
N GLU A 99 -1.57 -16.21 -21.17
CA GLU A 99 -0.49 -15.79 -22.07
C GLU A 99 -0.07 -14.32 -21.92
N LEU A 100 -0.85 -13.50 -21.22
CA LEU A 100 -0.50 -12.10 -20.91
C LEU A 100 0.70 -11.96 -19.97
N PHE A 101 1.01 -12.98 -19.17
CA PHE A 101 2.06 -12.94 -18.15
C PHE A 101 3.05 -14.10 -18.28
N PRO A 102 3.73 -14.26 -19.43
CA PRO A 102 4.59 -15.41 -19.71
C PRO A 102 5.80 -15.49 -18.77
N GLU A 103 6.35 -14.36 -18.35
CA GLU A 103 7.50 -14.34 -17.43
C GLU A 103 7.11 -14.67 -16.00
N VAL A 104 5.95 -14.21 -15.53
CA VAL A 104 5.41 -14.58 -14.22
C VAL A 104 5.05 -16.06 -14.19
N ALA A 105 4.54 -16.59 -15.30
CA ALA A 105 4.19 -18.01 -15.44
C ALA A 105 5.36 -18.95 -15.19
N LYS A 106 6.60 -18.53 -15.46
CA LYS A 106 7.81 -19.31 -15.19
C LYS A 106 8.17 -19.43 -13.71
N GLN A 107 7.55 -18.60 -12.86
CA GLN A 107 7.85 -18.50 -11.43
C GLN A 107 6.67 -18.93 -10.55
N VAL A 108 5.68 -19.63 -11.12
CA VAL A 108 4.42 -19.95 -10.40
C VAL A 108 4.63 -20.80 -9.15
N ASP A 109 5.66 -21.64 -9.13
CA ASP A 109 5.96 -22.49 -7.97
C ASP A 109 6.49 -21.70 -6.78
N ASP A 110 7.04 -20.51 -7.02
CA ASP A 110 7.49 -19.57 -5.98
C ASP A 110 6.40 -18.58 -5.55
N LEU A 111 5.20 -18.63 -6.14
CA LEU A 111 4.13 -17.67 -5.93
C LEU A 111 2.98 -18.26 -5.10
N CYS A 112 2.45 -17.43 -4.21
CA CYS A 112 1.19 -17.70 -3.52
C CYS A 112 0.07 -16.87 -4.14
N PHE A 113 -0.88 -17.50 -4.81
CA PHE A 113 -2.04 -16.83 -5.40
C PHE A 113 -3.19 -16.77 -4.40
N ILE A 114 -3.60 -15.57 -4.04
CA ILE A 114 -4.74 -15.36 -3.17
C ILE A 114 -5.95 -14.96 -4.01
N HIS A 115 -6.73 -15.96 -4.39
CA HIS A 115 -8.00 -15.75 -5.08
C HIS A 115 -9.08 -15.23 -4.11
N SER A 116 -10.21 -14.80 -4.64
CA SER A 116 -11.38 -14.34 -3.85
C SER A 116 -11.16 -13.11 -2.99
N MET A 117 -10.07 -12.40 -3.12
CA MET A 117 -9.92 -11.08 -2.51
C MET A 117 -10.83 -10.06 -3.20
N HIS A 118 -11.60 -9.32 -2.41
CA HIS A 118 -12.52 -8.31 -2.94
C HIS A 118 -12.52 -7.03 -2.11
N GLY A 119 -12.82 -5.94 -2.76
CA GLY A 119 -13.06 -4.64 -2.11
C GLY A 119 -14.55 -4.34 -1.96
N THR A 120 -14.86 -3.33 -1.18
CA THR A 120 -16.23 -2.85 -0.93
C THR A 120 -16.66 -1.74 -1.89
N ASN A 121 -15.73 -1.19 -2.66
CA ASN A 121 -15.99 -0.04 -3.52
C ASN A 121 -15.53 -0.34 -4.96
N PRO A 122 -16.41 -0.18 -5.97
CA PRO A 122 -16.09 -0.41 -7.37
C PRO A 122 -15.29 0.74 -8.01
N ALA A 123 -15.19 1.92 -7.36
CA ALA A 123 -14.48 3.07 -7.89
C ALA A 123 -12.97 2.93 -7.65
N HIS A 124 -12.16 3.19 -8.69
CA HIS A 124 -10.71 3.07 -8.63
C HIS A 124 -10.07 3.83 -7.46
N GLY A 125 -10.51 5.08 -7.19
CA GLY A 125 -9.93 5.90 -6.13
C GLY A 125 -10.04 5.27 -4.76
N ALA A 126 -11.24 4.90 -4.37
CA ALA A 126 -11.51 4.27 -3.09
C ALA A 126 -10.94 2.84 -2.99
N ALA A 127 -11.00 2.08 -4.09
CA ALA A 127 -10.43 0.73 -4.14
C ALA A 127 -8.90 0.74 -3.98
N VAL A 128 -8.20 1.67 -4.64
CA VAL A 128 -6.74 1.85 -4.50
C VAL A 128 -6.39 2.28 -3.08
N LEU A 129 -7.11 3.26 -2.53
CA LEU A 129 -6.89 3.70 -1.16
C LEU A 129 -7.07 2.54 -0.18
N LYS A 130 -8.13 1.74 -0.35
CA LYS A 130 -8.37 0.57 0.49
C LYS A 130 -7.25 -0.47 0.40
N LEU A 131 -6.71 -0.70 -0.79
CA LEU A 131 -5.60 -1.63 -0.98
C LEU A 131 -4.35 -1.17 -0.21
N HIS A 132 -4.05 0.14 -0.24
CA HIS A 132 -2.86 0.69 0.40
C HIS A 132 -3.02 0.95 1.90
N THR A 133 -4.23 1.26 2.39
CA THR A 133 -4.45 1.75 3.75
C THR A 133 -5.46 0.91 4.57
N GLY A 134 -6.16 -0.01 3.91
CA GLY A 134 -7.23 -0.80 4.53
C GLY A 134 -8.58 -0.06 4.65
N SER A 135 -8.68 1.18 4.17
CA SER A 135 -9.91 1.99 4.19
C SER A 135 -10.15 2.66 2.85
N ASP A 136 -11.40 2.72 2.41
CA ASP A 136 -11.81 3.35 1.16
C ASP A 136 -12.27 4.81 1.32
N ASN A 137 -12.42 5.30 2.56
CA ASN A 137 -12.94 6.63 2.86
C ASN A 137 -12.27 7.35 4.05
N PHE A 138 -11.55 6.64 4.91
CA PHE A 138 -10.86 7.23 6.05
C PHE A 138 -9.36 7.35 5.80
N ILE A 139 -8.77 8.45 6.28
CA ILE A 139 -7.32 8.65 6.26
C ILE A 139 -6.70 7.74 7.31
N ARG A 140 -5.91 6.77 6.86
CA ARG A 140 -5.19 5.80 7.69
C ARG A 140 -3.75 5.65 7.20
N PRO A 141 -2.84 5.22 8.07
CA PRO A 141 -1.49 4.93 7.64
C PRO A 141 -1.47 3.88 6.51
N SER A 142 -0.63 4.10 5.54
CA SER A 142 -0.40 3.15 4.46
C SER A 142 0.29 1.89 4.98
N MET A 143 0.20 0.82 4.20
CA MET A 143 0.85 -0.46 4.52
C MET A 143 2.36 -0.29 4.76
N GLY A 144 3.05 0.49 3.91
CA GLY A 144 4.48 0.77 4.09
C GLY A 144 4.78 1.57 5.35
N SER A 145 3.91 2.52 5.74
CA SER A 145 4.05 3.25 6.99
C SER A 145 3.87 2.34 8.21
N TRP A 146 2.93 1.40 8.16
CA TRP A 146 2.77 0.39 9.21
C TRP A 146 3.97 -0.56 9.31
N VAL A 147 4.50 -1.01 8.16
CA VAL A 147 5.72 -1.85 8.14
C VAL A 147 6.89 -1.09 8.75
N SER A 148 7.10 0.16 8.34
CA SER A 148 8.14 1.02 8.89
C SER A 148 7.99 1.25 10.40
N TYR A 149 6.77 1.52 10.86
CA TYR A 149 6.48 1.76 12.28
C TYR A 149 6.66 0.49 13.10
N GLY A 150 6.16 -0.64 12.60
CA GLY A 150 6.12 -1.89 13.33
C GLY A 150 7.42 -2.68 13.33
N LEU A 151 8.20 -2.62 12.26
CA LEU A 151 9.42 -3.42 12.11
C LEU A 151 10.70 -2.56 12.13
N GLY A 152 10.55 -1.24 12.11
CA GLY A 152 11.69 -0.33 12.09
C GLY A 152 12.42 -0.28 10.75
N SER A 153 13.65 0.19 10.77
CA SER A 153 14.54 0.27 9.62
C SER A 153 15.95 -0.16 10.03
N GLU A 154 16.61 -0.93 9.16
CA GLU A 154 18.02 -1.27 9.32
C GLU A 154 18.96 -0.07 9.03
N ASN A 155 18.41 1.01 8.44
CA ASN A 155 19.17 2.18 8.02
C ASN A 155 18.62 3.45 8.68
N GLU A 156 19.50 4.16 9.39
CA GLU A 156 19.15 5.41 10.07
C GLU A 156 19.17 6.63 9.15
N ASN A 157 19.87 6.54 8.02
CA ASN A 157 20.13 7.68 7.13
C ASN A 157 19.27 7.70 5.85
N LEU A 158 18.50 6.64 5.61
CA LEU A 158 17.63 6.54 4.44
C LEU A 158 16.17 6.29 4.86
N PRO A 159 15.21 6.75 4.05
CA PRO A 159 13.80 6.44 4.32
C PRO A 159 13.58 4.92 4.36
N SER A 160 12.90 4.45 5.39
CA SER A 160 12.51 3.04 5.52
C SER A 160 11.42 2.62 4.55
N PHE A 161 10.65 3.58 4.05
CA PHE A 161 9.58 3.38 3.09
C PHE A 161 9.73 4.33 1.90
N VAL A 162 9.86 3.77 0.70
CA VAL A 162 9.98 4.52 -0.55
C VAL A 162 8.84 4.13 -1.49
N SER A 163 8.23 5.13 -2.12
CA SER A 163 7.23 4.93 -3.17
C SER A 163 7.79 5.44 -4.50
N ILE A 164 7.96 4.54 -5.48
CA ILE A 164 8.55 4.87 -6.78
C ILE A 164 7.45 5.20 -7.77
N CYS A 165 7.57 6.34 -8.43
CA CYS A 165 6.63 6.86 -9.42
C CYS A 165 5.16 6.76 -8.99
N PRO A 166 4.79 7.22 -7.77
CA PRO A 166 3.42 7.14 -7.30
C PRO A 166 2.50 8.01 -8.14
N THR A 167 1.23 7.59 -8.24
CA THR A 167 0.21 8.42 -8.87
C THR A 167 -0.44 9.34 -7.85
N LEU A 168 -0.65 10.61 -8.22
CA LEU A 168 -1.46 11.54 -7.42
C LEU A 168 -2.97 11.33 -7.64
N ALA A 169 -3.37 10.64 -8.71
CA ALA A 169 -4.74 10.20 -8.91
C ALA A 169 -5.08 9.02 -7.98
N HIS A 170 -6.38 8.80 -7.73
CA HIS A 170 -6.87 7.62 -7.02
C HIS A 170 -6.26 7.43 -5.61
N GLY A 171 -6.58 8.35 -4.71
CA GLY A 171 -6.11 8.32 -3.33
C GLY A 171 -4.91 9.25 -3.06
N GLY A 172 -4.17 9.62 -4.09
CA GLY A 172 -3.07 10.60 -3.98
C GLY A 172 -2.03 10.22 -2.94
N ALA A 173 -1.52 11.23 -2.24
CA ALA A 173 -0.48 11.06 -1.23
C ALA A 173 -0.89 10.16 -0.04
N GLN A 174 -2.18 9.92 0.16
CA GLN A 174 -2.66 9.02 1.21
C GLN A 174 -2.22 7.57 0.99
N ASN A 175 -1.95 7.16 -0.26
CA ASN A 175 -1.48 5.81 -0.58
C ASN A 175 -0.11 5.48 0.01
N TRP A 176 0.69 6.50 0.41
CA TRP A 176 1.98 6.34 1.07
C TRP A 176 2.12 7.22 2.32
N GLY A 177 1.01 7.78 2.79
CA GLY A 177 0.96 8.64 3.96
C GLY A 177 1.08 7.88 5.27
N SER A 178 1.65 8.55 6.28
CA SER A 178 1.74 8.04 7.66
C SER A 178 0.46 8.30 8.47
N ALA A 179 -0.43 9.20 8.03
CA ALA A 179 -1.65 9.61 8.71
C ALA A 179 -1.40 10.02 10.17
N PHE A 180 -1.89 9.25 11.14
CA PHE A 180 -1.70 9.52 12.57
C PHE A 180 -0.37 8.96 13.15
N LEU A 181 0.39 8.17 12.36
CA LEU A 181 1.72 7.75 12.76
C LEU A 181 2.73 8.91 12.61
N PRO A 182 3.87 8.86 13.31
CA PRO A 182 4.91 9.88 13.15
C PRO A 182 5.36 10.04 11.69
N ASN A 183 5.68 11.26 11.29
CA ASN A 183 6.08 11.57 9.92
C ASN A 183 7.36 10.85 9.46
N SER A 184 8.18 10.37 10.38
CA SER A 184 9.35 9.53 10.08
C SER A 184 9.00 8.23 9.36
N HIS A 185 7.74 7.78 9.45
CA HIS A 185 7.23 6.58 8.79
C HIS A 185 6.48 6.87 7.48
N GLN A 186 6.45 8.14 7.06
CA GLN A 186 5.85 8.51 5.79
C GLN A 186 6.68 8.00 4.62
N GLY A 187 6.00 7.50 3.58
CA GLY A 187 6.66 7.11 2.35
C GLY A 187 7.33 8.29 1.65
N CYS A 188 8.58 8.11 1.24
CA CYS A 188 9.32 9.07 0.44
C CYS A 188 9.02 8.84 -1.04
N PRO A 189 8.30 9.75 -1.73
CA PRO A 189 8.01 9.59 -3.16
C PRO A 189 9.24 9.94 -3.99
N ILE A 190 9.58 9.06 -4.94
CA ILE A 190 10.59 9.29 -5.96
C ILE A 190 9.88 9.43 -7.30
N GLY A 191 9.94 10.61 -7.90
CA GLY A 191 9.22 10.91 -9.13
C GLY A 191 7.69 10.90 -8.96
N ASN A 192 7.00 10.74 -10.05
CA ASN A 192 5.54 10.51 -10.10
C ASN A 192 5.17 9.78 -11.40
N ALA A 193 3.96 9.24 -11.46
CA ALA A 193 3.48 8.45 -12.60
C ALA A 193 3.27 9.25 -13.91
N SER A 194 3.46 10.56 -13.91
CA SER A 194 3.28 11.44 -15.07
C SER A 194 4.59 11.84 -15.75
N ILE A 195 5.75 11.45 -15.20
CA ILE A 195 7.08 11.76 -15.75
C ILE A 195 7.79 10.46 -16.17
N ASP A 196 8.77 10.59 -17.05
CA ASP A 196 9.63 9.45 -17.41
C ASP A 196 10.35 8.95 -16.15
N PRO A 197 10.36 7.64 -15.87
CA PRO A 197 11.07 7.07 -14.72
C PRO A 197 12.57 7.45 -14.67
N LYS A 198 13.20 7.70 -15.82
CA LYS A 198 14.59 8.18 -15.89
C LYS A 198 14.78 9.58 -15.31
N GLU A 199 13.73 10.38 -15.31
CA GLU A 199 13.71 11.73 -14.74
C GLU A 199 13.25 11.76 -13.29
N ALA A 200 12.87 10.61 -12.74
CA ALA A 200 12.40 10.49 -11.36
C ALA A 200 13.47 10.96 -10.37
N ARG A 201 13.08 11.88 -9.50
CA ARG A 201 13.96 12.47 -8.47
C ARG A 201 13.21 12.52 -7.15
N VAL A 202 13.95 12.48 -6.07
CA VAL A 202 13.41 12.81 -4.75
C VAL A 202 13.13 14.31 -4.73
N GLY A 203 11.88 14.66 -4.45
CA GLY A 203 11.46 16.05 -4.33
C GLY A 203 12.02 16.72 -3.07
N HIS A 204 12.14 18.04 -3.12
CA HIS A 204 12.43 18.89 -1.95
C HIS A 204 13.76 18.65 -1.22
N ILE A 205 14.73 17.95 -1.83
CA ILE A 205 16.09 17.79 -1.28
C ILE A 205 16.82 19.15 -1.23
N SER A 206 16.58 19.99 -2.21
CA SER A 206 17.15 21.33 -2.25
C SER A 206 16.07 22.39 -2.32
N ASN A 207 16.18 23.42 -1.47
CA ASN A 207 15.34 24.58 -1.55
C ASN A 207 15.99 25.60 -2.51
N LYS A 208 15.36 25.85 -3.66
CA LYS A 208 15.82 26.84 -4.62
C LYS A 208 15.35 28.28 -4.32
N ARG A 209 14.43 28.41 -3.35
CA ARG A 209 13.77 29.69 -3.03
C ARG A 209 14.52 30.45 -1.95
N ASP A 210 15.06 29.74 -0.96
CA ASP A 210 15.70 30.33 0.20
C ASP A 210 17.17 29.93 0.24
N THR A 211 18.04 30.82 0.70
CA THR A 211 19.44 30.52 0.96
C THR A 211 19.59 29.57 2.14
N PHE A 212 20.73 28.93 2.26
CA PHE A 212 21.01 28.02 3.37
C PHE A 212 20.87 28.71 4.74
N GLU A 213 21.31 29.97 4.85
CA GLU A 213 21.18 30.74 6.09
C GLU A 213 19.72 31.08 6.42
N GLN A 214 18.91 31.42 5.41
CA GLN A 214 17.48 31.62 5.60
C GLN A 214 16.78 30.34 6.08
N GLN A 215 17.06 29.20 5.45
CA GLN A 215 16.51 27.91 5.88
C GLN A 215 16.92 27.56 7.32
N LYS A 216 18.18 27.80 7.68
CA LYS A 216 18.69 27.59 9.02
C LYS A 216 17.99 28.49 10.05
N ALA A 217 17.75 29.75 9.69
CA ALA A 217 16.98 30.67 10.53
C ALA A 217 15.53 30.23 10.72
N GLN A 218 14.86 29.78 9.66
CA GLN A 218 13.49 29.22 9.74
C GLN A 218 13.43 27.99 10.66
N ILE A 219 14.37 27.06 10.53
CA ILE A 219 14.43 25.87 11.40
C ILE A 219 14.68 26.26 12.87
N ARG A 220 15.56 27.21 13.13
CA ARG A 220 15.79 27.72 14.49
C ARG A 220 14.54 28.38 15.06
N MET A 221 13.82 29.16 14.27
CA MET A 221 12.55 29.78 14.70
C MET A 221 11.50 28.70 15.04
N ILE A 222 11.31 27.70 14.18
CA ILE A 222 10.36 26.60 14.44
C ILE A 222 10.72 25.86 15.74
N ARG A 223 12.00 25.55 15.93
CA ARG A 223 12.48 24.90 17.17
C ARG A 223 12.21 25.77 18.41
N SER A 224 12.46 27.07 18.32
CA SER A 224 12.18 28.00 19.41
C SER A 224 10.69 28.05 19.74
N LEU A 225 9.81 28.13 18.73
CA LEU A 225 8.37 28.11 18.91
C LEU A 225 7.88 26.80 19.56
N ASN A 226 8.41 25.67 19.13
CA ASN A 226 8.04 24.36 19.71
C ASN A 226 8.48 24.24 21.17
N LEU A 227 9.66 24.75 21.52
CA LEU A 227 10.14 24.77 22.91
C LEU A 227 9.26 25.65 23.79
N HIS A 228 8.88 26.83 23.33
CA HIS A 228 7.98 27.73 24.07
C HIS A 228 6.55 27.16 24.13
N GLY A 229 6.05 26.53 23.07
CA GLY A 229 4.75 25.86 23.07
C GLY A 229 4.68 24.70 24.06
N SER A 230 5.74 23.92 24.19
CA SER A 230 5.84 22.84 25.17
C SER A 230 5.90 23.35 26.59
N ALA A 231 6.62 24.47 26.83
CA ALA A 231 6.72 25.09 28.14
C ALA A 231 5.41 25.79 28.59
N SER A 232 4.59 26.27 27.66
CA SER A 232 3.30 26.92 27.92
C SER A 232 2.12 25.96 28.02
N GLY A 233 2.31 24.65 27.88
CA GLY A 233 1.23 23.67 27.94
C GLY A 233 0.24 23.72 26.76
N LEU A 234 0.48 24.56 25.75
CA LEU A 234 -0.39 24.71 24.59
C LEU A 234 -0.37 23.47 23.64
N PHE A 235 0.66 22.62 23.74
CA PHE A 235 0.76 21.34 23.05
C PHE A 235 1.11 20.24 24.06
N ALA A 236 0.20 20.02 25.03
CA ALA A 236 0.33 18.90 25.97
C ALA A 236 0.04 17.58 25.22
N THR A 237 1.03 17.06 24.51
CA THR A 237 1.05 15.67 24.03
C THR A 237 1.41 14.66 25.14
N ASP A 238 1.66 15.14 26.37
CA ASP A 238 2.05 14.30 27.50
C ASP A 238 0.87 13.65 28.26
N ARG A 239 -0.38 13.87 27.82
CA ARG A 239 -1.54 13.23 28.50
C ARG A 239 -1.84 11.81 28.05
N LEU A 240 -1.02 11.20 27.22
CA LEU A 240 -1.17 9.78 26.82
C LEU A 240 -0.10 8.86 27.43
N ARG A 241 0.69 9.37 28.41
CA ARG A 241 1.69 8.55 29.10
C ARG A 241 1.23 8.00 30.46
N ASP A 242 0.12 8.50 31.00
CA ASP A 242 -0.34 8.15 32.36
C ASP A 242 -1.81 7.67 32.39
N SER A 243 -2.26 6.91 31.39
CA SER A 243 -3.54 6.20 31.48
C SER A 243 -3.48 4.83 30.81
#